data_5125c9038cbdc3c839febcc3f9237a14
#
_entry.id   5125c9038cbdc3c839febcc3f9237a14
#
_cell.length_a   1.000
_cell.length_b   1.000
_cell.length_c   1.000
_cell.angle_alpha   90.00
_cell.angle_beta   90.00
_cell.angle_gamma   90.00
#
_symmetry.space_group_name_H-M   'P 1'
#
loop_
_entity.id
_entity.type
_entity.pdbx_description
1 polymer ?
#
loop_
_entity_poly.entity_id
_entity_poly.type
_entity_poly.pdbx_seq_one_letter_code
_entity_poly.pdbx_strand_id
1 'polypeptide(L)'
;MAVLNSRDYRQRVISQRIASIGSVSVAELSRELQTSEVTIRKDLTEMESRGLLKRVSGGAVRIWEGDRENSLFSRVPKAKNLELKHAVARAAAGFIEDGDSLIVTSGATPHLTALYAHERKDLKIVTDSFHVAEDLCRRQDYQIIVLGGELHQRSCFIHGRDAVRQASRYMADKAIVTMDGVDPEAGLTTLRVEGADTLKSILERARFRIVVADVTKIGTESFCHIGPITIADVLVTNETEDPEKLRLLKKIEEAGVTVKFARL
;
A
#
# COMPACT_ATOMS: atom_id res chain seq x y z
N MET A 1 -13.34 -24.62 33.50
CA MET A 1 -12.39 -25.05 32.46
C MET A 1 -12.99 -25.39 31.12
N ALA A 2 -14.26 -25.76 31.00
CA ALA A 2 -14.88 -26.14 29.71
C ALA A 2 -15.14 -24.99 28.71
N VAL A 3 -15.22 -23.73 29.16
CA VAL A 3 -15.52 -22.56 28.31
C VAL A 3 -14.30 -22.05 27.54
N LEU A 4 -13.11 -22.22 28.09
CA LEU A 4 -11.85 -21.73 27.49
C LEU A 4 -11.36 -22.55 26.28
N ASN A 5 -11.93 -23.71 26.02
CA ASN A 5 -11.55 -24.57 24.89
C ASN A 5 -12.69 -24.77 23.87
N SER A 6 -13.74 -23.95 23.95
CA SER A 6 -14.83 -23.96 22.99
C SER A 6 -14.33 -23.49 21.63
N ARG A 7 -14.91 -24.02 20.56
CA ARG A 7 -14.62 -23.60 19.18
C ARG A 7 -14.78 -22.08 18.99
N ASP A 8 -15.86 -21.50 19.54
CA ASP A 8 -16.13 -20.07 19.44
C ASP A 8 -15.05 -19.21 20.13
N TYR A 9 -14.55 -19.68 21.26
CA TYR A 9 -13.45 -19.02 21.95
C TYR A 9 -12.17 -19.05 21.10
N ARG A 10 -11.79 -20.21 20.55
CA ARG A 10 -10.60 -20.33 19.70
C ARG A 10 -10.71 -19.46 18.47
N GLN A 11 -11.85 -19.47 17.76
CA GLN A 11 -12.05 -18.64 16.58
C GLN A 11 -12.03 -17.15 16.91
N ARG A 12 -12.49 -16.74 18.09
CA ARG A 12 -12.37 -15.35 18.56
C ARG A 12 -10.92 -14.95 18.79
N VAL A 13 -10.13 -15.79 19.45
CA VAL A 13 -8.70 -15.55 19.68
C VAL A 13 -7.95 -15.46 18.35
N ILE A 14 -8.21 -16.39 17.43
CA ILE A 14 -7.63 -16.38 16.07
C ILE A 14 -7.98 -15.07 15.35
N SER A 15 -9.24 -14.63 15.40
CA SER A 15 -9.69 -13.38 14.78
C SER A 15 -8.98 -12.16 15.38
N GLN A 16 -8.84 -12.10 16.70
CA GLN A 16 -8.13 -11.01 17.39
C GLN A 16 -6.65 -10.98 17.01
N ARG A 17 -5.99 -12.13 16.96
CA ARG A 17 -4.58 -12.25 16.56
C ARG A 17 -4.37 -11.79 15.12
N ILE A 18 -5.17 -12.30 14.19
CA ILE A 18 -5.12 -11.89 12.78
C ILE A 18 -5.41 -10.39 12.63
N ALA A 19 -6.32 -9.84 13.41
CA ALA A 19 -6.61 -8.41 13.38
C ALA A 19 -5.43 -7.55 13.88
N SER A 20 -4.68 -8.03 14.89
CA SER A 20 -3.59 -7.26 15.52
C SER A 20 -2.25 -7.39 14.78
N ILE A 21 -1.88 -8.59 14.30
CA ILE A 21 -0.56 -8.86 13.73
C ILE A 21 -0.59 -9.33 12.27
N GLY A 22 -1.77 -9.42 11.66
CA GLY A 22 -1.95 -9.73 10.24
C GLY A 22 -1.82 -11.20 9.84
N SER A 23 -1.15 -12.04 10.64
CA SER A 23 -0.94 -13.46 10.37
C SER A 23 -0.90 -14.30 11.62
N VAL A 24 -1.15 -15.62 11.48
CA VAL A 24 -1.06 -16.59 12.57
C VAL A 24 -0.44 -17.88 12.07
N SER A 25 0.35 -18.54 12.93
CA SER A 25 0.93 -19.86 12.68
C SER A 25 0.10 -20.94 13.36
N VAL A 26 -0.11 -22.07 12.67
CA VAL A 26 -0.79 -23.25 13.26
C VAL A 26 -0.07 -23.75 14.51
N ALA A 27 1.27 -23.79 14.48
CA ALA A 27 2.07 -24.28 15.62
C ALA A 27 1.99 -23.35 16.83
N GLU A 28 1.98 -22.03 16.64
CA GLU A 28 1.83 -21.04 17.71
C GLU A 28 0.44 -21.09 18.33
N LEU A 29 -0.61 -21.11 17.50
CA LEU A 29 -2.00 -21.22 17.97
C LEU A 29 -2.24 -22.55 18.71
N SER A 30 -1.67 -23.65 18.24
CA SER A 30 -1.76 -24.95 18.92
C SER A 30 -1.20 -24.90 20.32
N ARG A 31 -0.03 -24.29 20.51
CA ARG A 31 0.61 -24.11 21.84
C ARG A 31 -0.18 -23.15 22.73
N GLU A 32 -0.56 -22.00 22.21
CA GLU A 32 -1.28 -20.96 22.97
C GLU A 32 -2.65 -21.44 23.44
N LEU A 33 -3.41 -22.10 22.56
CA LEU A 33 -4.77 -22.56 22.83
C LEU A 33 -4.82 -23.99 23.40
N GLN A 34 -3.65 -24.57 23.68
CA GLN A 34 -3.51 -25.93 24.24
C GLN A 34 -4.39 -26.97 23.52
N THR A 35 -4.38 -26.92 22.19
CA THR A 35 -5.17 -27.82 21.35
C THR A 35 -4.31 -28.40 20.22
N SER A 36 -4.77 -29.46 19.55
CA SER A 36 -3.97 -30.07 18.49
C SER A 36 -3.91 -29.17 17.23
N GLU A 37 -2.79 -29.25 16.49
CA GLU A 37 -2.66 -28.58 15.18
C GLU A 37 -3.77 -28.99 14.21
N VAL A 38 -4.26 -30.24 14.30
CA VAL A 38 -5.39 -30.73 13.48
C VAL A 38 -6.65 -29.91 13.77
N THR A 39 -6.92 -29.64 15.06
CA THR A 39 -8.05 -28.82 15.49
C THR A 39 -7.91 -27.39 14.96
N ILE A 40 -6.73 -26.79 15.11
CA ILE A 40 -6.45 -25.44 14.58
C ILE A 40 -6.64 -25.40 13.06
N ARG A 41 -6.11 -26.37 12.30
CA ARG A 41 -6.32 -26.44 10.84
C ARG A 41 -7.80 -26.52 10.47
N LYS A 42 -8.60 -27.26 11.24
CA LYS A 42 -10.05 -27.35 11.05
C LYS A 42 -10.74 -26.02 11.33
N ASP A 43 -10.38 -25.34 12.43
CA ASP A 43 -10.90 -24.01 12.76
C ASP A 43 -10.54 -22.99 11.66
N LEU A 44 -9.28 -22.97 11.19
CA LEU A 44 -8.85 -22.09 10.10
C LEU A 44 -9.58 -22.38 8.78
N THR A 45 -9.83 -23.66 8.43
CA THR A 45 -10.56 -24.04 7.22
C THR A 45 -11.99 -23.53 7.27
N GLU A 46 -12.64 -23.64 8.40
CA GLU A 46 -13.99 -23.13 8.56
C GLU A 46 -14.06 -21.60 8.57
N MET A 47 -13.09 -20.93 9.21
CA MET A 47 -13.01 -19.48 9.18
C MET A 47 -12.73 -18.97 7.75
N GLU A 48 -11.94 -19.70 6.97
CA GLU A 48 -11.71 -19.40 5.55
C GLU A 48 -12.99 -19.56 4.72
N SER A 49 -13.76 -20.65 4.92
CA SER A 49 -15.05 -20.86 4.21
C SER A 49 -16.08 -19.77 4.51
N ARG A 50 -15.95 -19.10 5.67
CA ARG A 50 -16.76 -17.93 6.09
C ARG A 50 -16.16 -16.59 5.66
N GLY A 51 -15.05 -16.61 4.90
CA GLY A 51 -14.38 -15.40 4.44
C GLY A 51 -13.77 -14.54 5.55
N LEU A 52 -13.35 -15.13 6.67
CA LEU A 52 -12.79 -14.40 7.82
C LEU A 52 -11.26 -14.29 7.78
N LEU A 53 -10.61 -15.18 7.04
CA LEU A 53 -9.16 -15.27 6.86
C LEU A 53 -8.82 -16.03 5.60
N LYS A 54 -7.54 -15.95 5.14
CA LYS A 54 -7.00 -16.75 4.05
C LYS A 54 -5.94 -17.71 4.59
N ARG A 55 -6.08 -19.01 4.27
CA ARG A 55 -5.07 -20.01 4.65
C ARG A 55 -3.83 -19.91 3.77
N VAL A 56 -2.68 -20.09 4.41
CA VAL A 56 -1.36 -20.20 3.76
C VAL A 56 -0.65 -21.45 4.29
N SER A 57 0.48 -21.82 3.68
CA SER A 57 1.29 -22.94 4.19
C SER A 57 1.71 -22.67 5.63
N GLY A 58 1.29 -23.54 6.56
CA GLY A 58 1.64 -23.46 8.00
C GLY A 58 0.78 -22.51 8.84
N GLY A 59 -0.22 -21.80 8.28
CA GLY A 59 -1.03 -20.85 9.04
C GLY A 59 -2.18 -20.20 8.31
N ALA A 60 -2.48 -18.97 8.70
CA ALA A 60 -3.45 -18.13 8.02
C ALA A 60 -3.01 -16.65 8.11
N VAL A 61 -3.45 -15.89 7.13
CA VAL A 61 -3.25 -14.44 7.06
C VAL A 61 -4.59 -13.73 7.07
N ARG A 62 -4.56 -12.49 7.50
CA ARG A 62 -5.71 -11.60 7.39
C ARG A 62 -6.15 -11.54 5.92
N ILE A 63 -7.43 -11.75 5.66
CA ILE A 63 -8.01 -11.32 4.40
C ILE A 63 -8.01 -9.80 4.46
N TRP A 64 -7.20 -9.19 3.66
CA TRP A 64 -7.34 -7.77 3.38
C TRP A 64 -8.71 -7.59 2.74
N GLU A 65 -9.45 -6.56 3.13
CA GLU A 65 -10.82 -6.37 2.62
C GLU A 65 -10.91 -6.24 1.09
N GLY A 66 -9.79 -6.06 0.39
CA GLY A 66 -9.67 -6.24 -1.05
C GLY A 66 -9.99 -7.66 -1.57
N ASP A 67 -9.99 -8.68 -0.72
CA ASP A 67 -10.38 -10.06 -1.06
C ASP A 67 -11.87 -10.38 -0.77
N ARG A 68 -12.61 -9.47 -0.16
CA ARG A 68 -14.06 -9.63 0.10
C ARG A 68 -14.86 -9.05 -1.06
N GLU A 69 -15.48 -9.90 -1.85
CA GLU A 69 -16.32 -9.54 -3.02
C GLU A 69 -17.52 -8.61 -2.71
N ASN A 70 -17.78 -8.24 -1.45
CA ASN A 70 -18.97 -7.51 -1.02
C ASN A 70 -18.76 -6.31 -0.11
N SER A 71 -17.54 -5.80 0.11
CA SER A 71 -17.36 -4.53 0.81
C SER A 71 -17.50 -3.38 -0.17
N LEU A 72 -18.17 -2.28 0.23
CA LEU A 72 -18.23 -1.03 -0.54
C LEU A 72 -16.84 -0.49 -0.87
N PHE A 73 -15.81 -0.95 -0.16
CA PHE A 73 -14.40 -0.58 -0.28
C PHE A 73 -13.53 -1.67 -0.93
N SER A 74 -14.05 -2.89 -1.18
CA SER A 74 -13.29 -4.03 -1.70
C SER A 74 -13.06 -4.00 -3.21
N ARG A 75 -13.21 -2.86 -3.85
CA ARG A 75 -12.88 -2.67 -5.26
C ARG A 75 -11.48 -2.05 -5.47
N VAL A 76 -10.48 -2.49 -4.69
CA VAL A 76 -9.14 -2.53 -5.26
C VAL A 76 -9.25 -3.57 -6.37
N PRO A 77 -9.08 -3.23 -7.66
CA PRO A 77 -9.06 -4.23 -8.72
C PRO A 77 -8.10 -5.32 -8.25
N LYS A 78 -8.42 -6.60 -8.48
CA LYS A 78 -7.45 -7.70 -8.37
C LYS A 78 -6.20 -7.17 -9.06
N ALA A 79 -5.27 -6.64 -8.26
CA ALA A 79 -4.21 -5.82 -8.80
C ALA A 79 -3.35 -6.78 -9.60
N LYS A 80 -3.41 -6.67 -10.93
CA LYS A 80 -2.48 -7.38 -11.77
C LYS A 80 -1.11 -7.14 -11.18
N ASN A 81 -0.29 -8.18 -11.09
CA ASN A 81 1.08 -8.09 -10.57
C ASN A 81 1.17 -7.73 -9.08
N LEU A 82 0.33 -8.34 -8.24
CA LEU A 82 0.32 -8.04 -6.80
C LEU A 82 1.67 -8.33 -6.13
N GLU A 83 2.34 -9.42 -6.52
CA GLU A 83 3.67 -9.77 -6.01
C GLU A 83 4.73 -8.71 -6.33
N LEU A 84 4.73 -8.19 -7.56
CA LEU A 84 5.59 -7.08 -7.97
C LEU A 84 5.35 -5.84 -7.10
N LYS A 85 4.08 -5.52 -6.82
CA LYS A 85 3.72 -4.37 -5.99
C LYS A 85 4.14 -4.54 -4.54
N HIS A 86 4.03 -5.74 -3.99
CA HIS A 86 4.53 -6.05 -2.64
C HIS A 86 6.04 -5.87 -2.55
N ALA A 87 6.80 -6.34 -3.55
CA ALA A 87 8.24 -6.15 -3.58
C ALA A 87 8.63 -4.66 -3.61
N VAL A 88 8.02 -3.89 -4.53
CA VAL A 88 8.23 -2.44 -4.64
C VAL A 88 7.87 -1.72 -3.34
N ALA A 89 6.72 -2.03 -2.78
CA ALA A 89 6.24 -1.41 -1.55
C ALA A 89 7.15 -1.68 -0.35
N ARG A 90 7.65 -2.92 -0.23
CA ARG A 90 8.61 -3.31 0.82
C ARG A 90 9.91 -2.54 0.69
N ALA A 91 10.45 -2.44 -0.54
CA ALA A 91 11.67 -1.67 -0.80
C ALA A 91 11.48 -0.18 -0.53
N ALA A 92 10.32 0.38 -0.90
CA ALA A 92 9.99 1.78 -0.66
C ALA A 92 9.79 2.10 0.84
N ALA A 93 9.23 1.19 1.62
CA ALA A 93 9.09 1.35 3.07
C ALA A 93 10.43 1.51 3.80
N GLY A 94 11.52 1.02 3.20
CA GLY A 94 12.88 1.23 3.72
C GLY A 94 13.35 2.69 3.71
N PHE A 95 12.69 3.57 2.98
CA PHE A 95 12.97 5.02 3.00
C PHE A 95 12.24 5.77 4.11
N ILE A 96 11.30 5.12 4.82
CA ILE A 96 10.52 5.75 5.89
C ILE A 96 11.26 5.59 7.22
N GLU A 97 11.33 6.68 7.97
CA GLU A 97 11.99 6.75 9.28
C GLU A 97 10.99 7.13 10.37
N ASP A 98 11.33 6.86 11.62
CA ASP A 98 10.51 7.27 12.76
C ASP A 98 10.37 8.79 12.82
N GLY A 99 9.17 9.28 13.07
CA GLY A 99 8.87 10.72 13.15
C GLY A 99 8.66 11.41 11.81
N ASP A 100 8.81 10.71 10.68
CA ASP A 100 8.59 11.30 9.35
C ASP A 100 7.18 11.88 9.19
N SER A 101 7.11 12.99 8.47
CA SER A 101 5.87 13.47 7.86
C SER A 101 5.78 12.96 6.42
N LEU A 102 4.69 12.28 6.12
CA LEU A 102 4.47 11.60 4.84
C LEU A 102 3.24 12.15 4.14
N ILE A 103 3.28 12.25 2.82
CA ILE A 103 2.08 12.30 1.99
C ILE A 103 2.00 10.97 1.23
N VAL A 104 0.94 10.20 1.46
CA VAL A 104 0.72 8.90 0.82
C VAL A 104 -0.49 8.98 -0.08
N THR A 105 -0.29 8.82 -1.39
CA THR A 105 -1.39 8.90 -2.36
C THR A 105 -2.17 7.60 -2.47
N SER A 106 -3.35 7.69 -3.05
CA SER A 106 -4.14 6.52 -3.41
C SER A 106 -3.41 5.66 -4.44
N GLY A 107 -3.60 4.34 -4.31
CA GLY A 107 -3.01 3.33 -5.17
C GLY A 107 -2.54 2.12 -4.37
N ALA A 108 -2.53 0.95 -4.99
CA ALA A 108 -2.18 -0.29 -4.29
C ALA A 108 -0.74 -0.26 -3.74
N THR A 109 0.23 0.25 -4.53
CA THR A 109 1.64 0.25 -4.11
C THR A 109 1.93 1.27 -3.00
N PRO A 110 1.48 2.56 -3.05
CA PRO A 110 1.62 3.49 -1.93
C PRO A 110 0.94 2.98 -0.66
N HIS A 111 -0.26 2.42 -0.78
CA HIS A 111 -0.98 1.83 0.34
C HIS A 111 -0.18 0.70 1.01
N LEU A 112 0.31 -0.27 0.22
CA LEU A 112 1.18 -1.33 0.71
C LEU A 112 2.47 -0.77 1.34
N THR A 113 3.05 0.29 0.78
CA THR A 113 4.25 0.93 1.34
C THR A 113 3.98 1.45 2.75
N ALA A 114 2.86 2.13 2.95
CA ALA A 114 2.45 2.60 4.27
C ALA A 114 2.20 1.45 5.26
N LEU A 115 1.66 0.33 4.80
CA LEU A 115 1.48 -0.87 5.62
C LEU A 115 2.80 -1.55 5.99
N TYR A 116 3.77 -1.62 5.05
CA TYR A 116 5.11 -2.17 5.35
C TYR A 116 5.94 -1.28 6.28
N ALA A 117 5.55 -0.02 6.48
CA ALA A 117 6.14 0.87 7.46
C ALA A 117 5.59 0.67 8.89
N HIS A 118 4.88 -0.43 9.17
CA HIS A 118 4.20 -0.68 10.45
C HIS A 118 5.11 -0.71 11.69
N GLU A 119 6.39 -0.94 11.53
CA GLU A 119 7.38 -0.89 12.63
C GLU A 119 7.83 0.54 12.97
N ARG A 120 7.54 1.52 12.11
CA ARG A 120 7.87 2.92 12.34
C ARG A 120 6.93 3.55 13.36
N LYS A 121 7.41 4.58 14.04
CA LYS A 121 6.71 5.27 15.13
C LYS A 121 6.54 6.75 14.82
N ASP A 122 5.54 7.35 15.47
CA ASP A 122 5.31 8.79 15.48
C ASP A 122 5.16 9.42 14.08
N LEU A 123 4.64 8.66 13.11
CA LEU A 123 4.43 9.15 11.75
C LEU A 123 3.28 10.16 11.68
N LYS A 124 3.46 11.21 10.86
CA LYS A 124 2.40 12.14 10.46
C LYS A 124 2.06 11.88 9.00
N ILE A 125 0.84 11.44 8.72
CA ILE A 125 0.44 10.98 7.39
C ILE A 125 -0.69 11.85 6.86
N VAL A 126 -0.47 12.52 5.74
CA VAL A 126 -1.50 13.16 4.93
C VAL A 126 -1.84 12.22 3.77
N THR A 127 -3.11 11.98 3.51
CA THR A 127 -3.53 11.07 2.44
C THR A 127 -4.81 11.51 1.75
N ASP A 128 -4.88 11.29 0.45
CA ASP A 128 -6.10 11.35 -0.35
C ASP A 128 -6.83 10.01 -0.40
N SER A 129 -6.26 8.95 0.21
CA SER A 129 -6.76 7.58 0.13
C SER A 129 -7.57 7.19 1.36
N PHE A 130 -8.84 6.81 1.15
CA PHE A 130 -9.66 6.20 2.21
C PHE A 130 -9.08 4.88 2.71
N HIS A 131 -8.51 4.07 1.84
CA HIS A 131 -7.92 2.78 2.22
C HIS A 131 -6.71 2.94 3.14
N VAL A 132 -5.82 3.89 2.84
CA VAL A 132 -4.68 4.21 3.71
C VAL A 132 -5.17 4.68 5.08
N ALA A 133 -6.15 5.58 5.10
CA ALA A 133 -6.71 6.10 6.34
C ALA A 133 -7.40 5.01 7.18
N GLU A 134 -8.21 4.14 6.56
CA GLU A 134 -8.92 3.05 7.22
C GLU A 134 -7.96 2.06 7.88
N ASP A 135 -6.92 1.63 7.18
CA ASP A 135 -5.99 0.63 7.69
C ASP A 135 -5.07 1.19 8.77
N LEU A 136 -4.67 2.47 8.67
CA LEU A 136 -3.76 3.08 9.61
C LEU A 136 -4.45 3.76 10.81
N CYS A 137 -5.76 4.04 10.76
CA CYS A 137 -6.47 4.74 11.84
C CYS A 137 -6.45 4.02 13.21
N ARG A 138 -6.08 2.75 13.25
CA ARG A 138 -5.94 1.97 14.49
C ARG A 138 -4.59 2.17 15.18
N ARG A 139 -3.65 2.85 14.52
CA ARG A 139 -2.32 3.17 15.07
C ARG A 139 -2.44 4.41 15.96
N GLN A 140 -2.28 4.23 17.27
CA GLN A 140 -2.40 5.33 18.24
C GLN A 140 -1.22 6.29 18.22
N ASP A 141 -0.09 5.85 17.70
CA ASP A 141 1.15 6.62 17.56
C ASP A 141 1.25 7.38 16.23
N TYR A 142 0.23 7.28 15.35
CA TYR A 142 0.20 7.99 14.08
C TYR A 142 -0.78 9.17 14.12
N GLN A 143 -0.37 10.30 13.56
CA GLN A 143 -1.28 11.39 13.23
C GLN A 143 -1.71 11.25 11.77
N ILE A 144 -2.99 10.97 11.52
CA ILE A 144 -3.52 10.76 10.17
C ILE A 144 -4.43 11.93 9.80
N ILE A 145 -4.14 12.54 8.67
CA ILE A 145 -4.91 13.63 8.08
C ILE A 145 -5.44 13.14 6.73
N VAL A 146 -6.74 13.00 6.63
CA VAL A 146 -7.40 12.69 5.37
C VAL A 146 -7.77 13.99 4.68
N LEU A 147 -7.38 14.16 3.41
CA LEU A 147 -7.80 15.31 2.63
C LEU A 147 -9.31 15.28 2.45
N GLY A 148 -9.95 16.43 2.53
CA GLY A 148 -11.35 16.61 2.19
C GLY A 148 -11.51 17.02 0.73
N GLY A 149 -12.65 16.70 0.12
CA GLY A 149 -12.95 17.01 -1.28
C GLY A 149 -13.98 16.07 -1.85
N GLU A 150 -13.93 15.87 -3.16
CA GLU A 150 -14.79 14.96 -3.88
C GLU A 150 -14.25 13.53 -3.82
N LEU A 151 -15.10 12.54 -3.61
CA LEU A 151 -14.71 11.14 -3.55
C LEU A 151 -14.87 10.48 -4.93
N HIS A 152 -13.78 9.99 -5.49
CA HIS A 152 -13.84 9.12 -6.65
C HIS A 152 -14.28 7.69 -6.23
N GLN A 153 -15.54 7.34 -6.52
CA GLN A 153 -16.21 6.15 -5.99
C GLN A 153 -15.50 4.80 -6.29
N ARG A 154 -14.92 4.65 -7.49
CA ARG A 154 -14.30 3.37 -7.89
C ARG A 154 -12.96 3.10 -7.22
N SER A 155 -12.20 4.13 -6.95
CA SER A 155 -10.82 4.02 -6.45
C SER A 155 -10.67 4.60 -5.04
N CYS A 156 -11.76 5.07 -4.44
CA CYS A 156 -11.85 5.58 -3.07
C CYS A 156 -10.74 6.60 -2.73
N PHE A 157 -10.49 7.55 -3.66
CA PHE A 157 -9.56 8.65 -3.41
C PHE A 157 -10.28 10.00 -3.47
N ILE A 158 -9.71 10.96 -2.77
CA ILE A 158 -10.21 12.33 -2.68
C ILE A 158 -9.52 13.19 -3.74
N HIS A 159 -10.31 14.00 -4.44
CA HIS A 159 -9.84 14.93 -5.45
C HIS A 159 -10.62 16.25 -5.44
N GLY A 160 -10.37 17.10 -6.43
CA GLY A 160 -11.05 18.36 -6.60
C GLY A 160 -10.36 19.54 -5.91
N ARG A 161 -10.95 20.73 -6.08
CA ARG A 161 -10.34 22.01 -5.66
C ARG A 161 -10.06 22.07 -4.15
N ASP A 162 -10.92 21.46 -3.34
CA ASP A 162 -10.74 21.44 -1.89
C ASP A 162 -9.57 20.51 -1.48
N ALA A 163 -9.40 19.38 -2.15
CA ALA A 163 -8.27 18.48 -1.95
C ALA A 163 -6.94 19.18 -2.28
N VAL A 164 -6.85 19.84 -3.44
CA VAL A 164 -5.67 20.62 -3.85
C VAL A 164 -5.34 21.71 -2.81
N ARG A 165 -6.34 22.49 -2.41
CA ARG A 165 -6.17 23.56 -1.43
C ARG A 165 -5.72 23.04 -0.07
N GLN A 166 -6.21 21.87 0.35
CA GLN A 166 -5.79 21.27 1.61
C GLN A 166 -4.39 20.66 1.50
N ALA A 167 -4.08 19.92 0.42
CA ALA A 167 -2.74 19.38 0.18
C ALA A 167 -1.67 20.47 0.23
N SER A 168 -1.95 21.66 -0.33
CA SER A 168 -1.02 22.78 -0.35
C SER A 168 -0.68 23.37 1.03
N ARG A 169 -1.41 23.02 2.09
CA ARG A 169 -1.14 23.46 3.47
C ARG A 169 -0.06 22.65 4.17
N TYR A 170 0.25 21.48 3.66
CA TYR A 170 1.18 20.56 4.31
C TYR A 170 2.50 20.53 3.53
N MET A 171 3.60 20.52 4.27
CA MET A 171 4.93 20.23 3.73
C MET A 171 5.39 18.94 4.39
N ALA A 172 5.59 17.90 3.62
CA ALA A 172 6.03 16.60 4.13
C ALA A 172 7.51 16.36 3.88
N ASP A 173 8.13 15.54 4.73
CA ASP A 173 9.50 15.09 4.50
C ASP A 173 9.53 14.18 3.27
N LYS A 174 8.53 13.29 3.11
CA LYS A 174 8.49 12.35 1.99
C LYS A 174 7.08 12.26 1.39
N ALA A 175 6.99 12.17 0.06
CA ALA A 175 5.78 11.77 -0.64
C ALA A 175 5.96 10.38 -1.25
N ILE A 176 4.96 9.53 -1.08
CA ILE A 176 4.90 8.19 -1.67
C ILE A 176 3.76 8.21 -2.68
N VAL A 177 4.11 8.18 -3.96
CA VAL A 177 3.19 8.37 -5.07
C VAL A 177 3.32 7.25 -6.09
N THR A 178 2.23 6.94 -6.79
CA THR A 178 2.26 5.99 -7.91
C THR A 178 1.74 6.64 -9.19
N MET A 179 2.21 6.12 -10.33
CA MET A 179 1.85 6.59 -11.66
C MET A 179 1.30 5.43 -12.50
N ASP A 180 0.52 5.76 -13.52
CA ASP A 180 0.08 4.78 -14.51
C ASP A 180 1.10 4.61 -15.63
N GLY A 181 1.92 5.62 -15.89
CA GLY A 181 3.06 5.57 -16.79
C GLY A 181 4.29 6.29 -16.23
N VAL A 182 5.46 5.72 -16.47
CA VAL A 182 6.78 6.25 -16.10
C VAL A 182 7.72 6.07 -17.28
N ASP A 183 8.11 7.17 -17.89
CA ASP A 183 8.96 7.18 -19.07
C ASP A 183 9.99 8.32 -18.99
N PRO A 184 11.23 8.13 -19.43
CA PRO A 184 12.26 9.18 -19.36
C PRO A 184 11.95 10.40 -20.20
N GLU A 185 11.19 10.27 -21.29
CA GLU A 185 10.86 11.37 -22.22
C GLU A 185 9.45 11.92 -21.96
N ALA A 186 8.43 11.04 -21.85
CA ALA A 186 7.07 11.42 -21.54
C ALA A 186 6.86 11.80 -20.07
N GLY A 187 7.82 11.47 -19.19
CA GLY A 187 7.75 11.78 -17.77
C GLY A 187 6.79 10.89 -16.98
N LEU A 188 6.16 11.48 -15.98
CA LEU A 188 5.19 10.85 -15.09
C LEU A 188 3.78 11.12 -15.62
N THR A 189 2.99 10.06 -15.82
CA THR A 189 1.66 10.17 -16.41
C THR A 189 0.62 9.34 -15.64
N THR A 190 -0.65 9.75 -15.72
CA THR A 190 -1.78 9.04 -15.10
C THR A 190 -2.97 8.95 -16.07
N LEU A 191 -3.79 7.91 -15.88
CA LEU A 191 -5.08 7.78 -16.56
C LEU A 191 -6.17 8.67 -15.95
N ARG A 192 -5.97 9.14 -14.71
CA ARG A 192 -6.99 9.80 -13.90
C ARG A 192 -6.83 11.31 -13.93
N VAL A 193 -7.60 11.96 -14.77
CA VAL A 193 -7.59 13.42 -14.89
C VAL A 193 -8.05 14.09 -13.59
N GLU A 194 -9.05 13.50 -12.92
CA GLU A 194 -9.66 14.05 -11.71
C GLU A 194 -8.67 14.19 -10.54
N GLY A 195 -7.70 13.27 -10.46
CA GLY A 195 -6.68 13.28 -9.41
C GLY A 195 -5.39 14.01 -9.78
N ALA A 196 -5.24 14.43 -11.03
CA ALA A 196 -3.97 14.96 -11.56
C ALA A 196 -3.50 16.22 -10.81
N ASP A 197 -4.41 17.18 -10.58
CA ASP A 197 -4.06 18.43 -9.89
C ASP A 197 -3.72 18.20 -8.41
N THR A 198 -4.43 17.29 -7.75
CA THR A 198 -4.12 16.88 -6.36
C THR A 198 -2.74 16.23 -6.31
N LEU A 199 -2.43 15.34 -7.25
CA LEU A 199 -1.14 14.66 -7.32
C LEU A 199 0.02 15.64 -7.60
N LYS A 200 -0.16 16.61 -8.51
CA LYS A 200 0.81 17.68 -8.75
C LYS A 200 1.05 18.49 -7.47
N SER A 201 -0.02 18.92 -6.81
CA SER A 201 0.10 19.67 -5.55
C SER A 201 0.84 18.87 -4.47
N ILE A 202 0.62 17.56 -4.38
CA ILE A 202 1.33 16.67 -3.45
C ILE A 202 2.83 16.62 -3.77
N LEU A 203 3.20 16.43 -5.03
CA LEU A 203 4.61 16.39 -5.46
C LEU A 203 5.36 17.69 -5.17
N GLU A 204 4.70 18.83 -5.29
CA GLU A 204 5.26 20.15 -4.95
C GLU A 204 5.45 20.36 -3.43
N ARG A 205 4.78 19.56 -2.59
CA ARG A 205 4.73 19.69 -1.14
C ARG A 205 5.52 18.64 -0.38
N ALA A 206 6.42 17.94 -1.05
CA ALA A 206 7.33 17.00 -0.42
C ALA A 206 8.79 17.39 -0.67
N ARG A 207 9.61 17.20 0.36
CA ARG A 207 11.06 17.41 0.26
C ARG A 207 11.76 16.28 -0.49
N PHE A 208 11.22 15.06 -0.36
CA PHE A 208 11.72 13.85 -1.02
C PHE A 208 10.56 13.07 -1.65
N ARG A 209 10.59 12.86 -2.96
CA ARG A 209 9.51 12.28 -3.75
C ARG A 209 9.87 10.87 -4.19
N ILE A 210 9.15 9.90 -3.64
CA ILE A 210 9.30 8.47 -3.90
C ILE A 210 8.20 8.04 -4.86
N VAL A 211 8.56 7.80 -6.10
CA VAL A 211 7.66 7.20 -7.10
C VAL A 211 7.75 5.69 -6.97
N VAL A 212 6.63 5.04 -6.67
CA VAL A 212 6.53 3.58 -6.55
C VAL A 212 5.75 3.02 -7.74
N ALA A 213 6.43 2.32 -8.62
CA ALA A 213 5.85 1.78 -9.84
C ALA A 213 6.39 0.38 -10.12
N ASP A 214 5.50 -0.60 -10.31
CA ASP A 214 5.96 -1.91 -10.78
C ASP A 214 6.51 -1.80 -12.21
N VAL A 215 7.39 -2.73 -12.58
CA VAL A 215 8.12 -2.71 -13.85
C VAL A 215 7.23 -2.65 -15.09
N THR A 216 5.94 -3.00 -14.98
CA THR A 216 5.00 -2.88 -16.11
C THR A 216 4.63 -1.45 -16.46
N LYS A 217 4.93 -0.50 -15.57
CA LYS A 217 4.68 0.93 -15.77
C LYS A 217 5.85 1.66 -16.47
N ILE A 218 7.01 1.02 -16.54
CA ILE A 218 8.20 1.57 -17.17
C ILE A 218 8.06 1.52 -18.69
N GLY A 219 8.30 2.66 -19.34
CA GLY A 219 8.14 2.83 -20.79
C GLY A 219 6.67 2.91 -21.23
N THR A 220 5.75 3.23 -20.31
CA THR A 220 4.35 3.47 -20.65
C THR A 220 4.00 4.94 -20.49
N GLU A 221 3.15 5.44 -21.38
CA GLU A 221 2.56 6.76 -21.33
C GLU A 221 1.06 6.65 -21.12
N SER A 222 0.52 7.50 -20.27
CA SER A 222 -0.90 7.55 -19.95
C SER A 222 -1.49 8.91 -20.35
N PHE A 223 -2.80 9.03 -20.30
CA PHE A 223 -3.55 10.13 -20.90
C PHE A 223 -3.20 11.53 -20.35
N CYS A 224 -2.92 11.65 -19.04
CA CYS A 224 -2.69 12.92 -18.37
C CYS A 224 -1.24 13.04 -17.89
N HIS A 225 -0.53 14.06 -18.36
CA HIS A 225 0.84 14.37 -17.95
C HIS A 225 0.84 15.04 -16.58
N ILE A 226 1.64 14.51 -15.66
CA ILE A 226 1.85 15.06 -14.31
C ILE A 226 3.06 15.97 -14.27
N GLY A 227 4.18 15.54 -14.83
CA GLY A 227 5.40 16.32 -14.93
C GLY A 227 6.57 15.49 -15.43
N PRO A 228 7.75 16.12 -15.63
CA PRO A 228 8.94 15.42 -16.09
C PRO A 228 9.40 14.39 -15.04
N ILE A 229 10.12 13.38 -15.49
CA ILE A 229 10.65 12.31 -14.62
C ILE A 229 11.52 12.86 -13.49
N THR A 230 12.20 13.97 -13.71
CA THR A 230 13.08 14.66 -12.76
C THR A 230 12.37 15.25 -11.54
N ILE A 231 11.04 15.24 -11.51
CA ILE A 231 10.29 15.56 -10.28
C ILE A 231 10.53 14.48 -9.21
N ALA A 232 10.74 13.23 -9.58
CA ALA A 232 11.05 12.17 -8.65
C ALA A 232 12.49 12.27 -8.15
N ASP A 233 12.69 12.11 -6.85
CA ASP A 233 14.03 11.94 -6.27
C ASP A 233 14.46 10.48 -6.35
N VAL A 234 13.49 9.56 -6.18
CA VAL A 234 13.72 8.12 -6.33
C VAL A 234 12.53 7.45 -7.03
N LEU A 235 12.85 6.57 -7.96
CA LEU A 235 11.95 5.59 -8.55
C LEU A 235 12.23 4.23 -7.94
N VAL A 236 11.24 3.65 -7.25
CA VAL A 236 11.31 2.26 -6.76
C VAL A 236 10.55 1.37 -7.72
N THR A 237 11.24 0.41 -8.35
CA THR A 237 10.66 -0.51 -9.33
C THR A 237 11.25 -1.92 -9.18
N ASN A 238 10.69 -2.90 -9.88
CA ASN A 238 11.22 -4.28 -9.84
C ASN A 238 12.47 -4.45 -10.68
N GLU A 239 13.32 -5.42 -10.30
CA GLU A 239 14.35 -5.95 -11.21
C GLU A 239 13.70 -6.48 -12.49
N THR A 240 14.40 -6.35 -13.60
CA THR A 240 13.93 -6.82 -14.91
C THR A 240 15.12 -7.27 -15.77
N GLU A 241 14.88 -8.26 -16.61
CA GLU A 241 15.82 -8.69 -17.64
C GLU A 241 15.44 -8.15 -19.03
N ASP A 242 14.34 -7.41 -19.15
CA ASP A 242 13.89 -6.80 -20.39
C ASP A 242 14.86 -5.70 -20.82
N PRO A 243 15.58 -5.87 -21.97
CA PRO A 243 16.60 -4.92 -22.40
C PRO A 243 16.07 -3.52 -22.69
N GLU A 244 14.80 -3.41 -23.15
CA GLU A 244 14.19 -2.13 -23.43
C GLU A 244 13.94 -1.36 -22.13
N LYS A 245 13.37 -2.03 -21.12
CA LYS A 245 13.16 -1.42 -19.81
C LYS A 245 14.46 -1.06 -19.12
N LEU A 246 15.48 -1.90 -19.19
CA LEU A 246 16.81 -1.59 -18.66
C LEU A 246 17.39 -0.32 -19.30
N ARG A 247 17.23 -0.15 -20.63
CA ARG A 247 17.66 1.07 -21.31
C ARG A 247 16.89 2.30 -20.84
N LEU A 248 15.56 2.20 -20.64
CA LEU A 248 14.73 3.30 -20.15
C LEU A 248 15.09 3.66 -18.70
N LEU A 249 15.27 2.67 -17.82
CA LEU A 249 15.69 2.88 -16.44
C LEU A 249 17.06 3.57 -16.36
N LYS A 250 18.00 3.19 -17.23
CA LYS A 250 19.30 3.87 -17.33
C LYS A 250 19.15 5.33 -17.74
N LYS A 251 18.29 5.66 -18.71
CA LYS A 251 17.98 7.06 -19.08
C LYS A 251 17.39 7.84 -17.90
N ILE A 252 16.55 7.20 -17.08
CA ILE A 252 15.98 7.81 -15.87
C ILE A 252 17.09 8.14 -14.88
N GLU A 253 18.06 7.24 -14.67
CA GLU A 253 19.23 7.50 -13.82
C GLU A 253 20.12 8.63 -14.38
N GLU A 254 20.36 8.64 -15.70
CA GLU A 254 21.10 9.70 -16.38
C GLU A 254 20.40 11.07 -16.26
N ALA A 255 19.07 11.10 -16.12
CA ALA A 255 18.30 12.33 -15.83
C ALA A 255 18.41 12.78 -14.36
N GLY A 256 19.14 12.07 -13.50
CA GLY A 256 19.38 12.42 -12.10
C GLY A 256 18.40 11.81 -11.10
N VAL A 257 17.54 10.89 -11.51
CA VAL A 257 16.61 10.18 -10.61
C VAL A 257 17.27 8.88 -10.11
N THR A 258 17.31 8.68 -8.80
CA THR A 258 17.80 7.42 -8.23
C THR A 258 16.85 6.28 -8.57
N VAL A 259 17.34 5.18 -9.15
CA VAL A 259 16.53 3.96 -9.36
C VAL A 259 16.85 2.94 -8.29
N LYS A 260 15.85 2.56 -7.50
CA LYS A 260 15.95 1.50 -6.49
C LYS A 260 15.22 0.26 -6.97
N PHE A 261 15.98 -0.82 -7.15
CA PHE A 261 15.41 -2.11 -7.55
C PHE A 261 14.87 -2.90 -6.35
N ALA A 262 13.68 -3.44 -6.52
CA ALA A 262 12.98 -4.30 -5.57
C ALA A 262 13.06 -5.76 -6.07
N ARG A 263 13.53 -6.65 -5.20
CA ARG A 263 13.57 -8.10 -5.44
C ARG A 263 12.26 -8.75 -5.00
N LEU A 264 11.84 -9.73 -5.79
CA LEU A 264 10.68 -10.61 -5.46
C LEU A 264 10.95 -11.47 -4.23
#